data_c60d63fa0892b72386444676ab3d5731
#
_entry.id   c60d63fa0892b72386444676ab3d5731
#
_cell.length_a   1.000
_cell.length_b   1.000
_cell.length_c   1.000
_cell.angle_alpha   90.00
_cell.angle_beta   90.00
_cell.angle_gamma   90.00
#
_symmetry.space_group_name_H-M   'P 1'
#
loop_
_entity.id
_entity.type
_entity.pdbx_description
1 polymer ?
#
loop_
_entity_poly.entity_id
_entity_poly.type
_entity_poly.pdbx_seq_one_letter_code
_entity_poly.pdbx_strand_id
1 'polypeptide(L)'
;YVVFYEKPFLKFERLLETYVALAPKGFTQFAKAMPIWIGEKLFQKKLLLSSLKQHDENFKDESKILFSEHHLSHAASAFYPSPFKEAIILTADAVGEWATTTVAIGKENELEIKKEINYPHSLGLLYSAFTYYTGFKVNSGEYKLMGLAPYGEPKYENTIKDNLIDIKTDGSFRLNQDFFNYATGFTMTNNKFHDLFGKKPRNSQRDKITQFHMDVAASIQKVTEDIMLTLASSLRQEFNIPNLCLAGGVALN
;
A
#
# COMPACT_ATOMS: atom_id res chain seq x y z
N TYR A 1 -3.43 -9.28 26.79
CA TYR A 1 -4.08 -9.31 25.47
C TYR A 1 -3.03 -9.40 24.37
N VAL A 2 -3.39 -10.05 23.25
CA VAL A 2 -2.60 -10.08 22.02
C VAL A 2 -3.46 -9.41 20.95
N VAL A 3 -2.91 -8.40 20.27
CA VAL A 3 -3.61 -7.67 19.21
C VAL A 3 -2.98 -8.01 17.87
N PHE A 4 -3.80 -8.51 16.94
CA PHE A 4 -3.38 -8.74 15.58
C PHE A 4 -3.68 -7.49 14.74
N TYR A 5 -2.77 -7.13 13.86
CA TYR A 5 -2.71 -5.82 13.19
C TYR A 5 -3.66 -5.64 12.00
N GLU A 6 -4.53 -6.61 11.72
CA GLU A 6 -5.50 -6.53 10.62
C GLU A 6 -6.77 -7.33 10.91
N LYS A 7 -7.87 -6.99 10.23
CA LYS A 7 -9.17 -7.67 10.33
C LYS A 7 -9.40 -8.57 9.11
N PRO A 8 -9.20 -9.90 9.22
CA PRO A 8 -9.27 -10.82 8.08
C PRO A 8 -10.63 -10.81 7.36
N PHE A 9 -11.75 -10.63 8.08
CA PHE A 9 -13.07 -10.60 7.48
C PHE A 9 -13.26 -9.39 6.56
N LEU A 10 -12.78 -8.21 6.93
CA LEU A 10 -12.85 -7.02 6.09
C LEU A 10 -11.97 -7.15 4.84
N LYS A 11 -10.80 -7.79 4.96
CA LYS A 11 -9.97 -8.13 3.80
C LYS A 11 -10.68 -9.11 2.84
N PHE A 12 -11.37 -10.08 3.39
CA PHE A 12 -12.12 -11.05 2.61
C PHE A 12 -13.30 -10.37 1.90
N GLU A 13 -14.04 -9.50 2.58
CA GLU A 13 -15.09 -8.66 2.01
C GLU A 13 -14.57 -7.87 0.81
N ARG A 14 -13.46 -7.14 0.94
CA ARG A 14 -12.85 -6.43 -0.19
C ARG A 14 -12.53 -7.35 -1.36
N LEU A 15 -12.02 -8.57 -1.11
CA LEU A 15 -11.70 -9.52 -2.17
C LEU A 15 -12.97 -9.95 -2.93
N LEU A 16 -14.07 -10.21 -2.20
CA LEU A 16 -15.36 -10.55 -2.77
C LEU A 16 -15.94 -9.39 -3.57
N GLU A 17 -16.00 -8.21 -2.98
CA GLU A 17 -16.56 -7.01 -3.64
C GLU A 17 -15.76 -6.61 -4.87
N THR A 18 -14.42 -6.68 -4.80
CA THR A 18 -13.56 -6.43 -5.97
C THR A 18 -13.89 -7.37 -7.12
N TYR A 19 -14.05 -8.67 -6.81
CA TYR A 19 -14.41 -9.64 -7.84
C TYR A 19 -15.82 -9.39 -8.39
N VAL A 20 -16.83 -9.17 -7.54
CA VAL A 20 -18.20 -8.89 -7.97
C VAL A 20 -18.27 -7.65 -8.85
N ALA A 21 -17.58 -6.58 -8.47
CA ALA A 21 -17.55 -5.32 -9.21
C ALA A 21 -16.90 -5.43 -10.60
N LEU A 22 -15.95 -6.35 -10.77
CA LEU A 22 -15.17 -6.48 -12.00
C LEU A 22 -15.51 -7.74 -12.81
N ALA A 23 -16.43 -8.59 -12.32
CA ALA A 23 -16.82 -9.83 -12.97
C ALA A 23 -17.26 -9.61 -14.43
N PRO A 24 -16.96 -10.57 -15.36
CA PRO A 24 -16.25 -11.83 -15.12
C PRO A 24 -14.71 -11.72 -15.08
N LYS A 25 -14.15 -10.51 -15.23
CA LYS A 25 -12.71 -10.29 -15.15
C LYS A 25 -12.18 -10.66 -13.75
N GLY A 26 -11.00 -11.29 -13.70
CA GLY A 26 -10.40 -11.67 -12.42
C GLY A 26 -10.86 -13.03 -11.85
N PHE A 27 -11.76 -13.77 -12.52
CA PHE A 27 -12.26 -15.05 -12.03
C PHE A 27 -11.13 -16.04 -11.65
N THR A 28 -10.13 -16.19 -12.52
CA THR A 28 -9.01 -17.11 -12.26
C THR A 28 -8.19 -16.71 -11.02
N GLN A 29 -7.96 -15.41 -10.82
CA GLN A 29 -7.26 -14.90 -9.63
C GLN A 29 -8.11 -15.15 -8.37
N PHE A 30 -9.39 -14.81 -8.42
CA PHE A 30 -10.34 -15.04 -7.35
C PHE A 30 -10.45 -16.52 -6.97
N ALA A 31 -10.64 -17.41 -7.97
CA ALA A 31 -10.74 -18.85 -7.75
C ALA A 31 -9.48 -19.45 -7.13
N LYS A 32 -8.29 -18.94 -7.46
CA LYS A 32 -7.03 -19.36 -6.83
C LYS A 32 -6.86 -18.84 -5.40
N ALA A 33 -7.41 -17.69 -5.09
CA ALA A 33 -7.31 -17.10 -3.74
C ALA A 33 -8.28 -17.79 -2.75
N MET A 34 -9.47 -18.19 -3.20
CA MET A 34 -10.55 -18.72 -2.35
C MET A 34 -10.14 -19.90 -1.45
N PRO A 35 -9.45 -20.96 -1.90
CA PRO A 35 -9.05 -22.05 -1.03
C PRO A 35 -8.19 -21.60 0.15
N ILE A 36 -7.27 -20.66 -0.07
CA ILE A 36 -6.39 -20.13 0.97
C ILE A 36 -7.19 -19.31 1.97
N TRP A 37 -8.13 -18.48 1.50
CA TRP A 37 -8.95 -17.66 2.37
C TRP A 37 -9.91 -18.50 3.22
N ILE A 38 -10.64 -19.44 2.60
CA ILE A 38 -11.61 -20.29 3.28
C ILE A 38 -10.90 -21.32 4.19
N GLY A 39 -9.74 -21.85 3.78
CA GLY A 39 -9.02 -22.84 4.56
C GLY A 39 -8.20 -22.28 5.73
N GLU A 40 -7.68 -21.07 5.61
CA GLU A 40 -6.70 -20.55 6.56
C GLU A 40 -7.08 -19.16 7.10
N LYS A 41 -7.19 -18.17 6.19
CA LYS A 41 -7.25 -16.75 6.57
C LYS A 41 -8.47 -16.38 7.41
N LEU A 42 -9.64 -16.95 7.12
CA LEU A 42 -10.85 -16.72 7.89
C LEU A 42 -10.78 -17.32 9.31
N PHE A 43 -9.90 -18.28 9.53
CA PHE A 43 -9.67 -18.91 10.83
C PHE A 43 -8.44 -18.37 11.57
N GLN A 44 -8.00 -17.15 11.19
CA GLN A 44 -6.80 -16.50 11.74
C GLN A 44 -6.74 -16.51 13.28
N LYS A 45 -7.88 -16.31 13.95
CA LYS A 45 -7.95 -16.34 15.43
C LYS A 45 -7.55 -17.69 16.01
N LYS A 46 -8.02 -18.79 15.42
CA LYS A 46 -7.66 -20.15 15.84
C LYS A 46 -6.20 -20.47 15.55
N LEU A 47 -5.68 -20.01 14.41
CA LEU A 47 -4.28 -20.17 14.04
C LEU A 47 -3.36 -19.44 15.04
N LEU A 48 -3.70 -18.19 15.36
CA LEU A 48 -2.97 -17.40 16.36
C LEU A 48 -2.99 -18.08 17.74
N LEU A 49 -4.16 -18.54 18.19
CA LEU A 49 -4.28 -19.26 19.47
C LEU A 49 -3.41 -20.52 19.49
N SER A 50 -3.42 -21.31 18.40
CA SER A 50 -2.59 -22.50 18.28
C SER A 50 -1.10 -22.19 18.34
N SER A 51 -0.67 -21.14 17.62
CA SER A 51 0.74 -20.71 17.63
C SER A 51 1.16 -20.19 19.02
N LEU A 52 0.32 -19.39 19.67
CA LEU A 52 0.62 -18.86 21.00
C LEU A 52 0.74 -19.96 22.05
N LYS A 53 -0.11 -20.99 21.98
CA LYS A 53 -0.03 -22.17 22.87
C LYS A 53 1.27 -22.97 22.75
N GLN A 54 1.96 -22.89 21.60
CA GLN A 54 3.28 -23.53 21.44
C GLN A 54 4.37 -22.83 22.26
N HIS A 55 4.17 -21.56 22.59
CA HIS A 55 5.12 -20.73 23.36
C HIS A 55 4.70 -20.58 24.83
N ASP A 56 3.39 -20.60 25.09
CA ASP A 56 2.83 -20.56 26.45
C ASP A 56 1.58 -21.45 26.53
N GLU A 57 1.73 -22.63 27.12
CA GLU A 57 0.64 -23.60 27.29
C GLU A 57 -0.53 -23.07 28.15
N ASN A 58 -0.31 -22.01 28.95
CA ASN A 58 -1.33 -21.38 29.78
C ASN A 58 -2.16 -20.35 28.98
N PHE A 59 -1.73 -19.96 27.79
CA PHE A 59 -2.49 -19.07 26.93
C PHE A 59 -3.66 -19.81 26.25
N LYS A 60 -4.79 -19.92 26.98
CA LYS A 60 -5.97 -20.70 26.53
C LYS A 60 -7.18 -19.84 26.20
N ASP A 61 -7.17 -18.58 26.62
CA ASP A 61 -8.31 -17.68 26.52
C ASP A 61 -8.32 -16.97 25.16
N GLU A 62 -9.18 -17.46 24.28
CA GLU A 62 -9.37 -16.89 22.92
C GLU A 62 -9.91 -15.45 22.95
N SER A 63 -10.59 -15.03 24.03
CA SER A 63 -11.11 -13.67 24.18
C SER A 63 -10.01 -12.61 24.30
N LYS A 64 -8.81 -13.03 24.69
CA LYS A 64 -7.62 -12.17 24.77
C LYS A 64 -6.98 -11.87 23.43
N ILE A 65 -7.41 -12.53 22.34
CA ILE A 65 -6.93 -12.23 20.98
C ILE A 65 -7.89 -11.23 20.35
N LEU A 66 -7.39 -10.04 20.10
CA LEU A 66 -8.10 -8.92 19.52
C LEU A 66 -7.57 -8.62 18.11
N PHE A 67 -8.36 -7.93 17.30
CA PHE A 67 -8.01 -7.52 15.95
C PHE A 67 -8.18 -6.00 15.83
N SER A 68 -7.16 -5.33 15.35
CA SER A 68 -7.19 -3.92 14.99
C SER A 68 -7.27 -3.76 13.47
N GLU A 69 -7.74 -2.63 12.99
CA GLU A 69 -7.64 -2.30 11.57
C GLU A 69 -6.19 -2.02 11.18
N HIS A 70 -5.84 -2.38 9.94
CA HIS A 70 -4.45 -2.31 9.46
C HIS A 70 -3.88 -0.89 9.54
N HIS A 71 -4.58 0.08 8.98
CA HIS A 71 -4.13 1.48 9.00
C HIS A 71 -4.18 2.12 10.39
N LEU A 72 -5.13 1.71 11.23
CA LEU A 72 -5.14 2.12 12.64
C LEU A 72 -3.93 1.55 13.39
N SER A 73 -3.54 0.31 13.09
CA SER A 73 -2.35 -0.32 13.67
C SER A 73 -1.07 0.41 13.25
N HIS A 74 -0.96 0.79 11.96
CA HIS A 74 0.14 1.63 11.47
C HIS A 74 0.18 2.99 12.18
N ALA A 75 -0.96 3.68 12.26
CA ALA A 75 -1.04 4.98 12.91
C ALA A 75 -0.64 4.89 14.40
N ALA A 76 -1.14 3.89 15.12
CA ALA A 76 -0.80 3.64 16.51
C ALA A 76 0.70 3.35 16.70
N SER A 77 1.29 2.55 15.81
CA SER A 77 2.72 2.21 15.86
C SER A 77 3.65 3.40 15.64
N ALA A 78 3.20 4.42 14.93
CA ALA A 78 3.98 5.64 14.72
C ALA A 78 3.72 6.70 15.79
N PHE A 79 2.49 6.86 16.25
CA PHE A 79 2.11 7.92 17.16
C PHE A 79 2.50 7.64 18.61
N TYR A 80 2.12 6.49 19.18
CA TYR A 80 2.32 6.22 20.60
C TYR A 80 3.79 6.17 21.06
N PRO A 81 4.76 5.68 20.26
CA PRO A 81 6.17 5.77 20.64
C PRO A 81 6.81 7.13 20.30
N SER A 82 6.08 8.03 19.61
CA SER A 82 6.59 9.37 19.27
C SER A 82 6.68 10.26 20.52
N PRO A 83 7.50 11.34 20.49
CA PRO A 83 7.57 12.29 21.59
C PRO A 83 6.39 13.29 21.60
N PHE A 84 5.45 13.18 20.65
CA PHE A 84 4.41 14.18 20.45
C PHE A 84 3.16 13.87 21.28
N LYS A 85 2.62 14.89 21.96
CA LYS A 85 1.31 14.82 22.61
C LYS A 85 0.16 14.98 21.63
N GLU A 86 0.41 15.66 20.51
CA GLU A 86 -0.53 15.85 19.42
C GLU A 86 0.23 15.83 18.09
N ALA A 87 -0.26 15.06 17.12
CA ALA A 87 0.34 14.96 15.79
C ALA A 87 -0.70 14.58 14.72
N ILE A 88 -0.42 14.97 13.49
CA ILE A 88 -1.02 14.34 12.30
C ILE A 88 -0.30 13.03 12.06
N ILE A 89 -1.02 11.97 11.77
CA ILE A 89 -0.44 10.70 11.36
C ILE A 89 -0.88 10.41 9.94
N LEU A 90 0.07 10.44 9.00
CA LEU A 90 -0.14 10.07 7.61
C LEU A 90 0.35 8.65 7.40
N THR A 91 -0.57 7.74 7.12
CA THR A 91 -0.27 6.34 6.82
C THR A 91 -0.45 6.11 5.34
N ALA A 92 0.58 5.64 4.65
CA ALA A 92 0.54 5.29 3.23
C ALA A 92 1.14 3.91 2.99
N ASP A 93 0.33 3.01 2.43
CA ASP A 93 0.69 1.60 2.21
C ASP A 93 0.20 1.09 0.85
N ALA A 94 0.45 -0.17 0.55
CA ALA A 94 -0.11 -0.83 -0.63
C ALA A 94 -1.63 -0.99 -0.47
N VAL A 95 -2.07 -1.76 0.52
CA VAL A 95 -3.49 -1.88 0.87
C VAL A 95 -3.68 -2.59 2.21
N GLY A 96 -4.46 -1.99 3.09
CA GLY A 96 -4.96 -2.59 4.32
C GLY A 96 -6.20 -3.47 4.07
N GLU A 97 -7.26 -3.27 4.84
CA GLU A 97 -8.55 -3.86 4.52
C GLU A 97 -9.13 -3.21 3.24
N TRP A 98 -9.44 -1.93 3.31
CA TRP A 98 -9.87 -1.08 2.19
C TRP A 98 -8.94 0.10 1.99
N ALA A 99 -8.56 0.75 3.09
CA ALA A 99 -7.72 1.94 3.06
C ALA A 99 -6.31 1.63 2.51
N THR A 100 -5.79 2.57 1.74
CA THR A 100 -4.44 2.59 1.16
C THR A 100 -3.63 3.76 1.67
N THR A 101 -4.31 4.85 2.01
CA THR A 101 -3.75 6.04 2.65
C THR A 101 -4.76 6.53 3.68
N THR A 102 -4.31 6.81 4.89
CA THR A 102 -5.16 7.40 5.94
C THR A 102 -4.49 8.57 6.59
N VAL A 103 -5.32 9.52 7.03
CA VAL A 103 -4.91 10.63 7.88
C VAL A 103 -5.61 10.46 9.22
N ALA A 104 -4.84 10.36 10.28
CA ALA A 104 -5.36 10.33 11.64
C ALA A 104 -4.82 11.52 12.44
N ILE A 105 -5.56 11.91 13.47
CA ILE A 105 -5.11 12.84 14.50
C ILE A 105 -4.92 12.04 15.77
N GLY A 106 -3.69 12.10 16.29
CA GLY A 106 -3.36 11.57 17.60
C GLY A 106 -3.31 12.71 18.62
N LYS A 107 -3.96 12.51 19.76
CA LYS A 107 -3.93 13.47 20.86
C LYS A 107 -3.95 12.74 22.19
N GLU A 108 -2.90 12.90 22.99
CA GLU A 108 -2.67 12.17 24.24
C GLU A 108 -2.78 10.65 24.02
N ASN A 109 -3.83 10.00 24.51
CA ASN A 109 -4.10 8.57 24.36
C ASN A 109 -5.16 8.24 23.30
N GLU A 110 -5.65 9.23 22.59
CA GLU A 110 -6.69 9.08 21.58
C GLU A 110 -6.11 9.14 20.18
N LEU A 111 -6.70 8.37 19.26
CA LEU A 111 -6.32 8.31 17.88
C LEU A 111 -7.59 8.21 17.02
N GLU A 112 -7.81 9.18 16.14
CA GLU A 112 -9.01 9.27 15.32
C GLU A 112 -8.63 9.40 13.84
N ILE A 113 -9.14 8.48 12.99
CA ILE A 113 -8.99 8.56 11.53
C ILE A 113 -9.94 9.63 11.00
N LYS A 114 -9.40 10.59 10.26
CA LYS A 114 -10.14 11.73 9.71
C LYS A 114 -10.40 11.62 8.21
N LYS A 115 -9.47 11.02 7.45
CA LYS A 115 -9.55 10.91 5.99
C LYS A 115 -8.96 9.61 5.51
N GLU A 116 -9.48 9.12 4.37
CA GLU A 116 -9.02 7.89 3.73
C GLU A 116 -9.01 8.01 2.21
N ILE A 117 -8.03 7.36 1.60
CA ILE A 117 -8.06 6.95 0.20
C ILE A 117 -8.14 5.43 0.20
N ASN A 118 -9.10 4.89 -0.55
CA ASN A 118 -9.39 3.47 -0.57
C ASN A 118 -8.93 2.80 -1.87
N TYR A 119 -8.73 1.50 -1.76
CA TYR A 119 -8.48 0.61 -2.89
C TYR A 119 -9.57 0.82 -3.99
N PRO A 120 -9.21 0.86 -5.28
CA PRO A 120 -7.92 0.49 -5.86
C PRO A 120 -6.89 1.62 -5.98
N HIS A 121 -7.14 2.81 -5.44
CA HIS A 121 -6.27 3.96 -5.53
C HIS A 121 -5.22 3.89 -4.42
N SER A 122 -3.97 3.57 -4.76
CA SER A 122 -2.89 3.36 -3.80
C SER A 122 -1.55 3.83 -4.34
N LEU A 123 -0.86 4.67 -3.57
CA LEU A 123 0.49 5.10 -3.90
C LEU A 123 1.49 3.93 -3.78
N GLY A 124 1.30 3.06 -2.79
CA GLY A 124 2.12 1.86 -2.62
C GLY A 124 1.94 0.87 -3.77
N LEU A 125 0.69 0.63 -4.25
CA LEU A 125 0.46 -0.22 -5.43
C LEU A 125 1.01 0.43 -6.71
N LEU A 126 0.93 1.75 -6.87
CA LEU A 126 1.58 2.45 -7.97
C LEU A 126 3.09 2.21 -7.95
N TYR A 127 3.74 2.43 -6.81
CA TYR A 127 5.17 2.18 -6.65
C TYR A 127 5.54 0.70 -6.91
N SER A 128 4.74 -0.23 -6.43
CA SER A 128 4.90 -1.66 -6.68
C SER A 128 4.69 -2.04 -8.15
N ALA A 129 3.83 -1.33 -8.89
CA ALA A 129 3.68 -1.52 -10.33
C ALA A 129 4.97 -1.17 -11.09
N PHE A 130 5.65 -0.10 -10.70
CA PHE A 130 6.96 0.27 -11.25
C PHE A 130 8.08 -0.67 -10.77
N THR A 131 8.00 -1.18 -9.54
CA THR A 131 8.89 -2.24 -9.03
C THR A 131 8.80 -3.48 -9.91
N TYR A 132 7.58 -3.94 -10.21
CA TYR A 132 7.33 -5.05 -11.14
C TYR A 132 7.85 -4.72 -12.54
N TYR A 133 7.55 -3.54 -13.08
CA TYR A 133 7.91 -3.14 -14.43
C TYR A 133 9.42 -3.08 -14.64
N THR A 134 10.18 -2.66 -13.64
CA THR A 134 11.65 -2.67 -13.66
C THR A 134 12.25 -4.05 -13.35
N GLY A 135 11.41 -5.08 -13.18
CA GLY A 135 11.81 -6.48 -13.00
C GLY A 135 12.27 -6.83 -11.59
N PHE A 136 11.88 -6.04 -10.59
CA PHE A 136 12.08 -6.40 -9.20
C PHE A 136 10.86 -7.13 -8.63
N LYS A 137 11.08 -7.91 -7.57
CA LYS A 137 10.00 -8.66 -6.93
C LYS A 137 9.17 -7.74 -6.04
N VAL A 138 7.87 -7.66 -6.31
CA VAL A 138 6.90 -6.90 -5.49
C VAL A 138 6.88 -7.43 -4.05
N ASN A 139 6.63 -6.53 -3.09
CA ASN A 139 6.66 -6.74 -1.65
C ASN A 139 8.05 -7.04 -1.04
N SER A 140 9.10 -6.99 -1.85
CA SER A 140 10.46 -7.20 -1.36
C SER A 140 11.53 -6.55 -2.25
N GLY A 141 11.13 -5.76 -3.22
CA GLY A 141 12.04 -5.12 -4.17
C GLY A 141 11.82 -3.62 -4.34
N GLU A 142 10.86 -3.04 -3.63
CA GLU A 142 10.58 -1.61 -3.65
C GLU A 142 11.81 -0.79 -3.25
N TYR A 143 12.55 -1.24 -2.23
CA TYR A 143 13.82 -0.60 -1.82
C TYR A 143 14.92 -0.65 -2.91
N LYS A 144 14.87 -1.66 -3.82
CA LYS A 144 15.79 -1.72 -4.97
C LYS A 144 15.43 -0.70 -6.04
N LEU A 145 14.13 -0.48 -6.25
CA LEU A 145 13.66 0.58 -7.14
C LEU A 145 14.04 1.95 -6.58
N MET A 146 13.84 2.17 -5.29
CA MET A 146 14.27 3.37 -4.58
C MET A 146 15.80 3.59 -4.72
N GLY A 147 16.60 2.55 -4.47
CA GLY A 147 18.06 2.61 -4.64
C GLY A 147 18.52 2.77 -6.10
N LEU A 148 17.66 2.49 -7.08
CA LEU A 148 17.96 2.71 -8.50
C LEU A 148 17.67 4.16 -8.95
N ALA A 149 16.74 4.84 -8.31
CA ALA A 149 16.30 6.19 -8.68
C ALA A 149 17.41 7.25 -8.76
N PRO A 150 18.40 7.29 -7.85
CA PRO A 150 19.49 8.28 -7.91
C PRO A 150 20.39 8.18 -9.16
N TYR A 151 20.34 7.07 -9.90
CA TYR A 151 21.13 6.87 -11.13
C TYR A 151 20.40 7.30 -12.39
N GLY A 152 19.14 7.78 -12.28
CA GLY A 152 18.30 8.20 -13.39
C GLY A 152 17.93 9.68 -13.33
N GLU A 153 17.27 10.12 -14.39
CA GLU A 153 16.61 11.42 -14.49
C GLU A 153 15.09 11.22 -14.56
N PRO A 154 14.25 12.11 -13.97
CA PRO A 154 12.79 11.92 -13.93
C PRO A 154 12.11 12.25 -15.26
N LYS A 155 12.57 11.67 -16.37
CA LYS A 155 12.11 11.95 -17.74
C LYS A 155 10.64 11.58 -18.00
N TYR A 156 10.11 10.64 -17.22
CA TYR A 156 8.76 10.13 -17.37
C TYR A 156 7.78 10.69 -16.33
N GLU A 157 8.19 11.71 -15.56
CA GLU A 157 7.35 12.32 -14.52
C GLU A 157 6.00 12.78 -15.08
N ASN A 158 6.02 13.58 -16.15
CA ASN A 158 4.79 14.06 -16.81
C ASN A 158 3.98 12.91 -17.40
N THR A 159 4.64 11.92 -18.00
CA THR A 159 3.97 10.73 -18.55
C THR A 159 3.18 10.01 -17.46
N ILE A 160 3.74 9.88 -16.24
CA ILE A 160 3.07 9.28 -15.09
C ILE A 160 1.89 10.15 -14.64
N LYS A 161 2.12 11.45 -14.44
CA LYS A 161 1.09 12.39 -13.95
C LYS A 161 -0.08 12.55 -14.92
N ASP A 162 0.19 12.59 -16.22
CA ASP A 162 -0.84 12.83 -17.23
C ASP A 162 -1.69 11.58 -17.55
N ASN A 163 -1.17 10.37 -17.32
CA ASN A 163 -1.84 9.13 -17.75
C ASN A 163 -2.21 8.18 -16.61
N LEU A 164 -1.37 8.05 -15.59
CA LEU A 164 -1.51 6.99 -14.58
C LEU A 164 -2.17 7.45 -13.29
N ILE A 165 -2.08 8.74 -12.96
CA ILE A 165 -2.55 9.27 -11.68
C ILE A 165 -3.09 10.70 -11.84
N ASP A 166 -4.29 10.94 -11.34
CA ASP A 166 -4.88 12.27 -11.20
C ASP A 166 -4.60 12.78 -9.78
N ILE A 167 -3.81 13.84 -9.64
CA ILE A 167 -3.37 14.41 -8.36
C ILE A 167 -4.10 15.73 -8.15
N LYS A 168 -4.76 15.88 -7.00
CA LYS A 168 -5.45 17.11 -6.62
C LYS A 168 -4.51 18.09 -5.90
N THR A 169 -4.96 19.32 -5.76
CA THR A 169 -4.18 20.40 -5.11
C THR A 169 -3.84 20.14 -3.66
N ASP A 170 -4.64 19.31 -2.97
CA ASP A 170 -4.41 18.88 -1.59
C ASP A 170 -3.50 17.63 -1.48
N GLY A 171 -3.04 17.10 -2.61
CA GLY A 171 -2.24 15.89 -2.69
C GLY A 171 -3.06 14.59 -2.72
N SER A 172 -4.38 14.64 -2.56
CA SER A 172 -5.22 13.46 -2.78
C SER A 172 -5.15 13.04 -4.24
N PHE A 173 -5.35 11.74 -4.52
CA PHE A 173 -5.13 11.22 -5.86
C PHE A 173 -6.06 10.07 -6.22
N ARG A 174 -6.17 9.83 -7.53
CA ARG A 174 -6.82 8.65 -8.09
C ARG A 174 -5.95 8.04 -9.18
N LEU A 175 -5.81 6.71 -9.18
CA LEU A 175 -5.11 5.97 -10.23
C LEU A 175 -6.05 5.69 -11.40
N ASN A 176 -5.53 5.80 -12.61
CA ASN A 176 -6.22 5.34 -13.81
C ASN A 176 -6.09 3.82 -13.93
N GLN A 177 -7.13 3.08 -13.56
CA GLN A 177 -7.13 1.63 -13.50
C GLN A 177 -6.95 0.93 -14.86
N ASP A 178 -7.11 1.65 -15.95
CA ASP A 178 -6.93 1.13 -17.31
C ASP A 178 -5.51 0.61 -17.61
N PHE A 179 -4.53 1.07 -16.86
CA PHE A 179 -3.11 0.73 -17.03
C PHE A 179 -2.63 -0.40 -16.11
N PHE A 180 -3.43 -0.78 -15.13
CA PHE A 180 -3.04 -1.75 -14.10
C PHE A 180 -3.81 -3.04 -14.22
N ASN A 181 -3.21 -4.12 -13.71
CA ASN A 181 -3.77 -5.46 -13.78
C ASN A 181 -3.89 -6.13 -12.40
N TYR A 182 -3.45 -5.47 -11.34
CA TYR A 182 -3.39 -6.06 -10.00
C TYR A 182 -4.76 -6.39 -9.40
N ALA A 183 -5.83 -5.72 -9.86
CA ALA A 183 -7.19 -5.99 -9.39
C ALA A 183 -7.80 -7.27 -9.98
N THR A 184 -7.36 -7.69 -11.18
CA THR A 184 -8.00 -8.79 -11.94
C THR A 184 -7.04 -9.82 -12.51
N GLY A 185 -5.73 -9.63 -12.34
CA GLY A 185 -4.70 -10.48 -12.95
C GLY A 185 -3.55 -10.83 -12.01
N PHE A 186 -2.57 -11.54 -12.55
CA PHE A 186 -1.36 -11.98 -11.83
C PHE A 186 -0.16 -11.06 -12.05
N THR A 187 -0.33 -9.98 -12.80
CA THR A 187 0.69 -8.97 -13.08
C THR A 187 0.27 -7.63 -12.49
N MET A 188 1.21 -6.75 -12.24
CA MET A 188 0.89 -5.40 -11.74
C MET A 188 0.45 -4.47 -12.85
N THR A 189 1.03 -4.61 -14.05
CA THR A 189 0.82 -3.75 -15.22
C THR A 189 0.28 -4.54 -16.41
N ASN A 190 -0.32 -3.86 -17.38
CA ASN A 190 -0.84 -4.44 -18.61
C ASN A 190 -0.18 -3.83 -19.87
N ASN A 191 -0.64 -4.22 -21.06
CA ASN A 191 -0.07 -3.76 -22.32
C ASN A 191 -0.20 -2.24 -22.51
N LYS A 192 -1.31 -1.60 -22.09
CA LYS A 192 -1.44 -0.14 -22.17
C LYS A 192 -0.33 0.57 -21.39
N PHE A 193 0.01 0.06 -20.20
CA PHE A 193 1.13 0.56 -19.42
C PHE A 193 2.46 0.38 -20.17
N HIS A 194 2.66 -0.79 -20.78
CA HIS A 194 3.90 -1.08 -21.52
C HIS A 194 4.05 -0.18 -22.75
N ASP A 195 2.96 0.04 -23.47
CA ASP A 195 2.93 0.89 -24.66
C ASP A 195 3.21 2.37 -24.31
N LEU A 196 2.73 2.83 -23.15
CA LEU A 196 2.99 4.17 -22.64
C LEU A 196 4.48 4.49 -22.49
N PHE A 197 5.27 3.50 -22.06
CA PHE A 197 6.74 3.63 -21.88
C PHE A 197 7.52 3.06 -23.06
N GLY A 198 6.85 2.47 -24.06
CA GLY A 198 7.47 1.90 -25.26
C GLY A 198 8.29 0.65 -25.03
N LYS A 199 8.16 -0.01 -23.87
CA LYS A 199 8.89 -1.23 -23.52
C LYS A 199 8.05 -2.18 -22.67
N LYS A 200 8.34 -3.48 -22.77
CA LYS A 200 7.80 -4.52 -21.89
C LYS A 200 8.48 -4.51 -20.53
N PRO A 201 7.86 -5.08 -19.49
CA PRO A 201 8.51 -5.27 -18.20
C PRO A 201 9.85 -6.02 -18.34
N ARG A 202 10.85 -5.57 -17.58
CA ARG A 202 12.17 -6.20 -17.57
C ARG A 202 12.08 -7.63 -17.00
N ASN A 203 12.64 -8.59 -17.71
CA ASN A 203 12.89 -9.92 -17.17
C ASN A 203 14.23 -9.92 -16.42
N SER A 204 14.20 -10.03 -15.10
CA SER A 204 15.40 -9.95 -14.25
C SER A 204 16.43 -11.05 -14.50
N GLN A 205 16.05 -12.18 -15.12
CA GLN A 205 16.95 -13.29 -15.42
C GLN A 205 17.68 -13.12 -16.76
N ARG A 206 17.13 -12.33 -17.68
CA ARG A 206 17.63 -12.19 -19.06
C ARG A 206 18.10 -10.79 -19.40
N ASP A 207 17.46 -9.78 -18.82
CA ASP A 207 17.68 -8.39 -19.21
C ASP A 207 18.55 -7.65 -18.17
N LYS A 208 19.49 -6.87 -18.65
CA LYS A 208 20.27 -5.96 -17.81
C LYS A 208 19.44 -4.71 -17.45
N ILE A 209 19.75 -4.09 -16.32
CA ILE A 209 19.29 -2.75 -16.01
C ILE A 209 19.98 -1.78 -16.97
N THR A 210 19.21 -0.84 -17.53
CA THR A 210 19.71 0.19 -18.47
C THR A 210 19.30 1.57 -17.98
N GLN A 211 19.79 2.63 -18.60
CA GLN A 211 19.42 4.01 -18.27
C GLN A 211 17.91 4.22 -18.28
N PHE A 212 17.18 3.58 -19.20
CA PHE A 212 15.73 3.61 -19.21
C PHE A 212 15.09 3.20 -17.86
N HIS A 213 15.58 2.12 -17.25
CA HIS A 213 15.05 1.64 -15.97
C HIS A 213 15.42 2.57 -14.82
N MET A 214 16.58 3.23 -14.88
CA MET A 214 17.03 4.24 -13.93
C MET A 214 16.13 5.50 -14.04
N ASP A 215 15.87 5.97 -15.27
CA ASP A 215 15.03 7.14 -15.53
C ASP A 215 13.56 6.88 -15.10
N VAL A 216 13.05 5.66 -15.34
CA VAL A 216 11.73 5.25 -14.85
C VAL A 216 11.69 5.23 -13.32
N ALA A 217 12.73 4.70 -12.66
CA ALA A 217 12.84 4.69 -11.20
C ALA A 217 12.88 6.11 -10.63
N ALA A 218 13.70 6.99 -11.20
CA ALA A 218 13.78 8.40 -10.81
C ALA A 218 12.44 9.12 -10.99
N SER A 219 11.69 8.78 -12.05
CA SER A 219 10.41 9.41 -12.35
C SER A 219 9.32 9.04 -11.33
N ILE A 220 9.18 7.75 -11.01
CA ILE A 220 8.19 7.35 -9.97
C ILE A 220 8.60 7.81 -8.58
N GLN A 221 9.89 7.85 -8.28
CA GLN A 221 10.41 8.39 -7.03
C GLN A 221 10.00 9.86 -6.88
N LYS A 222 10.23 10.69 -7.90
CA LYS A 222 9.85 12.09 -7.92
C LYS A 222 8.34 12.30 -7.74
N VAL A 223 7.51 11.54 -8.46
CA VAL A 223 6.05 11.61 -8.32
C VAL A 223 5.61 11.22 -6.90
N THR A 224 6.21 10.18 -6.31
CA THR A 224 5.90 9.76 -4.94
C THR A 224 6.25 10.84 -3.93
N GLU A 225 7.42 11.44 -4.03
CA GLU A 225 7.86 12.54 -3.17
C GLU A 225 6.93 13.75 -3.27
N ASP A 226 6.56 14.16 -4.49
CA ASP A 226 5.68 15.30 -4.72
C ASP A 226 4.31 15.09 -4.05
N ILE A 227 3.73 13.89 -4.19
CA ILE A 227 2.45 13.55 -3.57
C ILE A 227 2.55 13.60 -2.04
N MET A 228 3.56 12.95 -1.47
CA MET A 228 3.74 12.90 -0.02
C MET A 228 4.01 14.27 0.59
N LEU A 229 4.81 15.11 -0.07
CA LEU A 229 5.08 16.48 0.36
C LEU A 229 3.84 17.37 0.26
N THR A 230 3.06 17.23 -0.81
CA THR A 230 1.81 17.98 -1.01
C THR A 230 0.78 17.58 0.05
N LEU A 231 0.58 16.27 0.29
CA LEU A 231 -0.28 15.78 1.36
C LEU A 231 0.14 16.34 2.73
N ALA A 232 1.42 16.20 3.09
CA ALA A 232 1.92 16.68 4.38
C ALA A 232 1.72 18.19 4.56
N SER A 233 1.98 18.98 3.52
CA SER A 233 1.83 20.44 3.55
C SER A 233 0.36 20.85 3.66
N SER A 234 -0.51 20.23 2.89
CA SER A 234 -1.97 20.48 2.89
C SER A 234 -2.58 20.13 4.25
N LEU A 235 -2.24 18.96 4.80
CA LEU A 235 -2.72 18.51 6.11
C LEU A 235 -2.27 19.41 7.24
N ARG A 236 -1.01 19.89 7.21
CA ARG A 236 -0.52 20.88 8.17
C ARG A 236 -1.35 22.17 8.13
N GLN A 237 -1.70 22.66 6.95
CA GLN A 237 -2.52 23.86 6.80
C GLN A 237 -3.95 23.63 7.29
N GLU A 238 -4.54 22.48 6.97
CA GLU A 238 -5.92 22.15 7.31
C GLU A 238 -6.12 21.95 8.81
N PHE A 239 -5.26 21.17 9.46
CA PHE A 239 -5.41 20.82 10.87
C PHE A 239 -4.66 21.77 11.81
N ASN A 240 -3.78 22.62 11.28
CA ASN A 240 -2.93 23.53 12.05
C ASN A 240 -2.11 22.84 13.16
N ILE A 241 -1.68 21.59 12.91
CA ILE A 241 -0.84 20.80 13.81
C ILE A 241 0.57 20.73 13.21
N PRO A 242 1.63 21.13 13.94
CA PRO A 242 2.99 21.19 13.40
C PRO A 242 3.69 19.82 13.33
N ASN A 243 3.24 18.84 14.10
CA ASN A 243 3.89 17.54 14.23
C ASN A 243 3.29 16.53 13.25
N LEU A 244 4.16 15.78 12.59
CA LEU A 244 3.78 14.75 11.64
C LEU A 244 4.45 13.42 12.01
N CYS A 245 3.66 12.35 12.07
CA CYS A 245 4.13 10.97 12.10
C CYS A 245 3.82 10.31 10.75
N LEU A 246 4.75 9.49 10.26
CA LEU A 246 4.57 8.72 9.03
C LEU A 246 4.57 7.24 9.35
N ALA A 247 3.70 6.47 8.68
CA ALA A 247 3.59 5.03 8.81
C ALA A 247 3.19 4.36 7.49
N GLY A 248 3.30 3.02 7.45
CA GLY A 248 3.02 2.21 6.25
C GLY A 248 4.23 2.02 5.35
N GLY A 249 4.10 1.13 4.37
CA GLY A 249 5.20 0.74 3.50
C GLY A 249 5.81 1.89 2.69
N VAL A 250 5.01 2.88 2.28
CA VAL A 250 5.50 4.06 1.55
C VAL A 250 6.33 4.98 2.44
N ALA A 251 6.09 5.00 3.74
CA ALA A 251 6.87 5.80 4.70
C ALA A 251 8.32 5.30 4.90
N LEU A 252 8.65 4.12 4.37
CA LEU A 252 10.01 3.59 4.35
C LEU A 252 10.85 4.09 3.17
N ASN A 253 10.24 4.87 2.31
CA ASN A 253 10.86 5.45 1.13
C ASN A 253 11.76 6.64 1.48
#